data_afd0c8095c8e43dd8fdd8fc6a535f4c2
#
_entry.id   afd0c8095c8e43dd8fdd8fc6a535f4c2
#
_cell.length_a   1.000
_cell.length_b   1.000
_cell.length_c   1.000
_cell.angle_alpha   90.00
_cell.angle_beta   90.00
_cell.angle_gamma   90.00
#
_symmetry.space_group_name_H-M   'P 1'
#
loop_
_entity.id
_entity.type
_entity.pdbx_description
1 polymer ?
#
loop_
_entity_poly.entity_id
_entity_poly.type
_entity_poly.pdbx_seq_one_letter_code
_entity_poly.pdbx_strand_id
1 'polypeptide(L)'
;MDIKLPKKPWYVKYRMYIIGGTVLAGLIIYALVLQLGPRTLKVKIAEEQIATVSEGDFLEYIDVNGVVYPATSMRVNAKEGGTVERICCHNGDILKRGDTILILSNPKVLEEMAAERQSYELQQMQHRQQLIEMQQNSITLRSQALQANFELKKISKDFELAEEEARMGVRSKAQLEVASDEYEYNRRRTLLNIESLHQDSVLNVINRQLIQQQMAIEAQKLENSNKRRDALVVLAPTDGQIGNLNATIGAQVSAGEQVGEIGVLTDYKVTARLNEYYIDRIQTGLPATAILKGHKYAFEVSHTTPQVQDHSFAIELRRPLSPMRPIGEEENWRIGQTLRLQIELGKPERRLIIPRGNFYTQTSGQWVMKVDEKGHSARRTPIKLGRQNAEHYEIVSGLNPGDRILINGYETFGDAEIIKW
;
A
#
# COMPACT_ATOMS: atom_id res chain seq x y z
N MET A 1 35.12 -122.63 -18.92
CA MET A 1 34.60 -121.70 -20.01
C MET A 1 33.76 -120.60 -19.31
N ASP A 2 34.37 -119.48 -19.05
CA ASP A 2 33.66 -118.38 -18.46
C ASP A 2 33.12 -117.44 -19.54
N ILE A 3 31.83 -117.42 -19.66
CA ILE A 3 31.13 -116.47 -20.59
C ILE A 3 30.96 -115.17 -19.87
N LYS A 4 31.71 -114.10 -20.27
CA LYS A 4 31.51 -112.72 -19.82
C LYS A 4 30.25 -112.18 -20.37
N LEU A 5 29.24 -111.94 -19.54
CA LEU A 5 28.00 -111.20 -19.94
C LEU A 5 28.34 -109.74 -20.24
N PRO A 6 27.75 -109.12 -21.27
CA PRO A 6 27.98 -107.74 -21.67
C PRO A 6 27.42 -106.77 -20.56
N LYS A 7 28.20 -105.79 -20.15
CA LYS A 7 27.80 -104.77 -19.17
C LYS A 7 26.66 -103.93 -19.75
N LYS A 8 25.53 -103.90 -19.07
CA LYS A 8 24.39 -103.00 -19.44
C LYS A 8 24.87 -101.56 -19.54
N PRO A 9 24.51 -100.75 -20.57
CA PRO A 9 24.88 -99.37 -20.69
C PRO A 9 24.35 -98.55 -19.51
N TRP A 10 25.11 -97.56 -19.04
CA TRP A 10 24.86 -96.75 -17.81
C TRP A 10 23.48 -96.08 -17.80
N TYR A 11 22.90 -95.62 -18.94
CA TYR A 11 21.59 -95.02 -19.11
C TYR A 11 20.45 -96.00 -18.75
N VAL A 12 20.59 -97.30 -18.93
CA VAL A 12 19.61 -98.30 -18.53
C VAL A 12 19.66 -98.55 -17.01
N LYS A 13 20.84 -98.50 -16.43
CA LYS A 13 21.02 -98.62 -14.97
C LYS A 13 20.44 -97.44 -14.15
N TYR A 14 20.48 -96.24 -14.75
CA TYR A 14 20.00 -94.99 -14.10
C TYR A 14 18.71 -94.47 -14.72
N ARG A 15 18.01 -95.19 -15.56
CA ARG A 15 16.78 -94.82 -16.30
C ARG A 15 15.73 -94.21 -15.38
N MET A 16 15.50 -94.78 -14.20
CA MET A 16 14.55 -94.26 -13.20
C MET A 16 14.96 -92.88 -12.60
N TYR A 17 16.29 -92.73 -12.39
CA TYR A 17 16.80 -91.42 -11.90
C TYR A 17 16.80 -90.35 -12.99
N ILE A 18 17.03 -90.69 -14.22
CA ILE A 18 16.97 -89.77 -15.35
C ILE A 18 15.53 -89.31 -15.58
N ILE A 19 14.57 -90.27 -15.56
CA ILE A 19 13.13 -89.90 -15.69
C ILE A 19 12.68 -89.07 -14.51
N GLY A 20 13.08 -89.42 -13.23
CA GLY A 20 12.78 -88.64 -12.08
C GLY A 20 13.40 -87.24 -12.12
N GLY A 21 14.65 -87.13 -12.59
CA GLY A 21 15.32 -85.80 -12.73
C GLY A 21 14.70 -84.95 -13.82
N THR A 22 14.26 -85.48 -14.93
CA THR A 22 13.57 -84.72 -16.00
C THR A 22 12.17 -84.23 -15.56
N VAL A 23 11.43 -85.09 -14.83
CA VAL A 23 10.13 -84.69 -14.25
C VAL A 23 10.31 -83.61 -13.20
N LEU A 24 11.32 -83.72 -12.29
CA LEU A 24 11.64 -82.74 -11.30
C LEU A 24 12.08 -81.38 -11.93
N ALA A 25 12.97 -81.45 -12.95
CA ALA A 25 13.38 -80.30 -13.74
C ALA A 25 12.19 -79.62 -14.43
N GLY A 26 11.28 -80.42 -15.03
CA GLY A 26 10.02 -79.87 -15.59
C GLY A 26 9.12 -79.18 -14.58
N LEU A 27 8.99 -79.76 -13.37
CA LEU A 27 8.21 -79.14 -12.28
C LEU A 27 8.86 -77.85 -11.76
N ILE A 28 10.23 -77.84 -11.66
CA ILE A 28 10.96 -76.63 -11.27
C ILE A 28 10.80 -75.53 -12.36
N ILE A 29 10.95 -75.86 -13.62
CA ILE A 29 10.73 -74.95 -14.74
C ILE A 29 9.28 -74.43 -14.76
N TYR A 30 8.32 -75.33 -14.53
CA TYR A 30 6.90 -74.97 -14.44
C TYR A 30 6.61 -74.05 -13.25
N ALA A 31 7.15 -74.33 -12.07
CA ALA A 31 7.05 -73.47 -10.90
C ALA A 31 7.72 -72.09 -11.10
N LEU A 32 8.88 -72.08 -11.78
CA LEU A 32 9.60 -70.85 -12.16
C LEU A 32 8.80 -69.99 -13.15
N VAL A 33 8.19 -70.64 -14.14
CA VAL A 33 7.30 -69.91 -15.12
C VAL A 33 6.06 -69.40 -14.45
N LEU A 34 5.50 -70.11 -13.46
CA LEU A 34 4.36 -69.60 -12.68
C LEU A 34 4.78 -68.46 -11.71
N GLN A 35 5.97 -68.48 -11.15
CA GLN A 35 6.45 -67.42 -10.28
C GLN A 35 6.97 -66.17 -11.01
N LEU A 36 7.55 -66.33 -12.18
CA LEU A 36 8.05 -65.25 -13.07
C LEU A 36 7.02 -64.72 -14.05
N GLY A 37 5.82 -65.33 -14.10
CA GLY A 37 4.73 -64.84 -14.95
C GLY A 37 4.20 -63.46 -14.48
N PRO A 38 3.74 -62.58 -15.41
CA PRO A 38 3.21 -61.27 -15.04
C PRO A 38 2.00 -61.40 -14.10
N ARG A 39 2.01 -60.68 -13.01
CA ARG A 39 0.92 -60.67 -12.03
C ARG A 39 -0.33 -60.08 -12.64
N THR A 40 -1.35 -60.90 -12.90
CA THR A 40 -2.61 -60.49 -13.51
C THR A 40 -3.71 -60.37 -12.47
N LEU A 41 -4.43 -59.22 -12.49
CA LEU A 41 -5.57 -58.97 -11.62
C LEU A 41 -6.82 -58.73 -12.49
N LYS A 42 -7.97 -59.34 -12.10
CA LYS A 42 -9.26 -59.07 -12.73
C LYS A 42 -10.05 -58.06 -11.87
N VAL A 43 -10.41 -56.96 -12.47
CA VAL A 43 -11.13 -55.85 -11.82
C VAL A 43 -12.27 -55.36 -12.73
N LYS A 44 -13.37 -54.91 -12.15
CA LYS A 44 -14.39 -54.18 -12.92
C LYS A 44 -13.97 -52.71 -13.04
N ILE A 45 -13.77 -52.24 -14.27
CA ILE A 45 -13.38 -50.87 -14.56
C ILE A 45 -14.55 -50.12 -15.20
N ALA A 46 -14.89 -48.95 -14.68
CA ALA A 46 -15.85 -48.06 -15.30
C ALA A 46 -15.17 -47.23 -16.40
N GLU A 47 -15.91 -46.92 -17.48
CA GLU A 47 -15.38 -46.12 -18.61
C GLU A 47 -14.88 -44.72 -18.16
N GLU A 48 -15.46 -44.13 -17.12
CA GLU A 48 -15.04 -42.86 -16.55
C GLU A 48 -13.63 -42.87 -15.93
N GLN A 49 -13.05 -44.05 -15.71
CA GLN A 49 -11.70 -44.23 -15.21
C GLN A 49 -10.64 -44.20 -16.32
N ILE A 50 -11.05 -44.19 -17.60
CA ILE A 50 -10.18 -44.23 -18.75
C ILE A 50 -10.06 -42.84 -19.36
N ALA A 51 -8.86 -42.34 -19.51
CA ALA A 51 -8.56 -41.09 -20.21
C ALA A 51 -7.66 -41.37 -21.43
N THR A 52 -7.81 -40.51 -22.44
CA THR A 52 -7.00 -40.55 -23.64
C THR A 52 -5.90 -39.51 -23.59
N VAL A 53 -4.68 -39.88 -23.91
CA VAL A 53 -3.55 -38.97 -24.08
C VAL A 53 -3.79 -38.10 -25.30
N SER A 54 -3.85 -36.82 -25.14
CA SER A 54 -4.07 -35.86 -26.22
C SER A 54 -2.95 -34.84 -26.33
N GLU A 55 -2.74 -34.33 -27.54
CA GLU A 55 -1.98 -33.09 -27.71
C GLU A 55 -2.89 -31.92 -27.51
N GLY A 56 -2.52 -31.04 -26.58
CA GLY A 56 -3.26 -29.84 -26.25
C GLY A 56 -2.37 -28.69 -25.84
N ASP A 57 -2.97 -27.49 -25.76
CA ASP A 57 -2.28 -26.33 -25.24
C ASP A 57 -2.16 -26.47 -23.71
N PHE A 58 -0.94 -26.68 -23.26
CA PHE A 58 -0.61 -26.77 -21.85
C PHE A 58 -0.16 -25.41 -21.37
N LEU A 59 -0.93 -24.83 -20.44
CA LEU A 59 -0.57 -23.62 -19.70
C LEU A 59 -0.29 -24.01 -18.25
N GLU A 60 0.92 -23.77 -17.82
CA GLU A 60 1.25 -23.95 -16.41
C GLU A 60 0.78 -22.74 -15.62
N TYR A 61 -0.09 -22.96 -14.64
CA TYR A 61 -0.58 -21.93 -13.74
C TYR A 61 -0.69 -22.43 -12.31
N ILE A 62 -0.68 -21.49 -11.38
CA ILE A 62 -0.87 -21.75 -9.96
C ILE A 62 -2.20 -21.15 -9.54
N ASP A 63 -3.04 -21.96 -8.90
CA ASP A 63 -4.25 -21.49 -8.22
C ASP A 63 -3.90 -21.02 -6.81
N VAL A 64 -4.25 -19.79 -6.47
CA VAL A 64 -4.02 -19.19 -5.15
C VAL A 64 -5.18 -18.27 -4.77
N ASN A 65 -5.44 -18.14 -3.49
CA ASN A 65 -6.39 -17.16 -2.99
C ASN A 65 -5.68 -15.84 -2.69
N GLY A 66 -6.21 -14.76 -3.25
CA GLY A 66 -5.75 -13.41 -2.97
C GLY A 66 -6.81 -12.59 -2.26
N VAL A 67 -6.40 -11.59 -1.50
CA VAL A 67 -7.28 -10.67 -0.77
C VAL A 67 -7.18 -9.29 -1.38
N VAL A 68 -8.32 -8.66 -1.61
CA VAL A 68 -8.43 -7.31 -2.17
C VAL A 68 -8.08 -6.27 -1.11
N TYR A 69 -7.16 -5.37 -1.44
CA TYR A 69 -6.80 -4.20 -0.65
C TYR A 69 -6.89 -2.93 -1.52
N PRO A 70 -7.08 -1.75 -0.92
CA PRO A 70 -6.89 -0.51 -1.66
C PRO A 70 -5.43 -0.40 -2.11
N ALA A 71 -5.21 0.08 -3.32
CA ALA A 71 -3.84 0.28 -3.83
C ALA A 71 -3.10 1.34 -3.00
N THR A 72 -3.83 2.36 -2.54
CA THR A 72 -3.32 3.43 -1.69
C THR A 72 -4.14 3.53 -0.43
N SER A 73 -3.48 3.62 0.71
CA SER A 73 -4.10 3.90 1.99
C SER A 73 -3.42 5.08 2.67
N MET A 74 -4.21 5.86 3.42
CA MET A 74 -3.73 7.02 4.15
C MET A 74 -3.99 6.82 5.64
N ARG A 75 -2.92 6.92 6.45
CA ARG A 75 -3.03 6.86 7.90
C ARG A 75 -3.71 8.12 8.43
N VAL A 76 -4.63 7.93 9.35
CA VAL A 76 -5.30 9.01 10.07
C VAL A 76 -4.68 9.10 11.44
N ASN A 77 -3.97 10.20 11.69
CA ASN A 77 -3.33 10.44 12.98
C ASN A 77 -4.03 11.58 13.71
N ALA A 78 -4.16 11.47 15.02
CA ALA A 78 -4.62 12.56 15.87
C ALA A 78 -3.56 13.67 15.89
N LYS A 79 -3.94 14.90 15.52
CA LYS A 79 -3.02 16.06 15.53
C LYS A 79 -2.77 16.58 16.94
N GLU A 80 -3.79 16.50 17.81
CA GLU A 80 -3.74 16.83 19.24
C GLU A 80 -4.12 15.63 20.09
N GLY A 81 -3.57 15.53 21.30
CA GLY A 81 -3.92 14.47 22.25
C GLY A 81 -5.19 14.79 23.02
N GLY A 82 -5.90 13.76 23.45
CA GLY A 82 -7.10 13.90 24.27
C GLY A 82 -7.79 12.56 24.55
N THR A 83 -8.88 12.59 25.28
CA THR A 83 -9.73 11.43 25.51
C THR A 83 -10.80 11.36 24.43
N VAL A 84 -11.02 10.16 23.86
CA VAL A 84 -12.07 9.96 22.86
C VAL A 84 -13.44 10.19 23.49
N GLU A 85 -14.08 11.27 23.10
CA GLU A 85 -15.42 11.63 23.57
C GLU A 85 -16.51 10.94 22.74
N ARG A 86 -16.33 10.94 21.42
CA ARG A 86 -17.30 10.38 20.49
C ARG A 86 -16.62 9.85 19.22
N ILE A 87 -17.11 8.71 18.75
CA ILE A 87 -16.74 8.12 17.44
C ILE A 87 -17.94 8.35 16.51
N CYS A 88 -17.69 8.92 15.33
CA CYS A 88 -18.71 9.34 14.38
C CYS A 88 -18.87 8.39 13.19
N CYS A 89 -17.98 7.38 13.03
CA CYS A 89 -18.02 6.40 11.95
C CYS A 89 -17.64 5.01 12.46
N HIS A 90 -17.90 3.99 11.65
CA HIS A 90 -17.56 2.59 11.92
C HIS A 90 -16.59 2.06 10.87
N ASN A 91 -15.85 0.99 11.22
CA ASN A 91 -15.01 0.29 10.26
C ASN A 91 -15.85 -0.17 9.06
N GLY A 92 -15.41 0.20 7.86
CA GLY A 92 -16.09 -0.11 6.60
C GLY A 92 -16.95 1.03 6.04
N ASP A 93 -17.18 2.11 6.78
CA ASP A 93 -17.95 3.26 6.29
C ASP A 93 -17.17 4.00 5.18
N ILE A 94 -17.91 4.52 4.20
CA ILE A 94 -17.36 5.35 3.14
C ILE A 94 -17.45 6.81 3.59
N LEU A 95 -16.29 7.47 3.68
CA LEU A 95 -16.15 8.85 4.13
C LEU A 95 -15.71 9.75 2.98
N LYS A 96 -16.13 11.00 3.02
CA LYS A 96 -15.63 12.07 2.16
C LYS A 96 -14.57 12.87 2.91
N ARG A 97 -13.69 13.52 2.16
CA ARG A 97 -12.71 14.45 2.72
C ARG A 97 -13.40 15.51 3.58
N GLY A 98 -12.97 15.61 4.84
CA GLY A 98 -13.54 16.54 5.82
C GLY A 98 -14.63 15.95 6.71
N ASP A 99 -15.10 14.73 6.47
CA ASP A 99 -16.03 14.06 7.37
C ASP A 99 -15.37 13.78 8.73
N THR A 100 -16.14 13.93 9.80
CA THR A 100 -15.66 13.71 11.17
C THR A 100 -15.56 12.22 11.47
N ILE A 101 -14.37 11.77 11.85
CA ILE A 101 -14.11 10.39 12.26
C ILE A 101 -14.37 10.22 13.75
N LEU A 102 -13.72 11.06 14.57
CA LEU A 102 -13.91 11.06 16.03
C LEU A 102 -13.65 12.46 16.62
N ILE A 103 -14.16 12.67 17.82
CA ILE A 103 -13.98 13.91 18.58
C ILE A 103 -13.23 13.56 19.86
N LEU A 104 -12.16 14.32 20.10
CA LEU A 104 -11.35 14.25 21.30
C LEU A 104 -11.76 15.36 22.27
N SER A 105 -11.79 15.05 23.54
CA SER A 105 -11.94 16.02 24.64
C SER A 105 -10.58 16.22 25.30
N ASN A 106 -10.14 17.46 25.38
CA ASN A 106 -8.93 17.85 26.12
C ASN A 106 -9.17 19.15 26.88
N PRO A 107 -9.59 19.06 28.16
CA PRO A 107 -9.89 20.24 28.99
C PRO A 107 -8.72 21.22 29.06
N LYS A 108 -7.48 20.73 29.12
CA LYS A 108 -6.28 21.56 29.17
C LYS A 108 -6.13 22.44 27.93
N VAL A 109 -6.33 21.89 26.73
CA VAL A 109 -6.29 22.65 25.48
C VAL A 109 -7.39 23.70 25.44
N LEU A 110 -8.59 23.39 25.94
CA LEU A 110 -9.70 24.34 26.00
C LEU A 110 -9.43 25.48 27.00
N GLU A 111 -8.85 25.16 28.16
CA GLU A 111 -8.45 26.18 29.17
C GLU A 111 -7.33 27.09 28.65
N GLU A 112 -6.28 26.50 28.03
CA GLU A 112 -5.19 27.26 27.38
C GLU A 112 -5.74 28.20 26.30
N MET A 113 -6.66 27.72 25.46
CA MET A 113 -7.31 28.54 24.45
C MET A 113 -8.14 29.68 25.05
N ALA A 114 -8.91 29.41 26.11
CA ALA A 114 -9.69 30.44 26.79
C ALA A 114 -8.80 31.53 27.41
N ALA A 115 -7.69 31.12 28.04
CA ALA A 115 -6.71 32.04 28.60
C ALA A 115 -6.03 32.90 27.52
N GLU A 116 -5.62 32.29 26.39
CA GLU A 116 -5.02 33.00 25.26
C GLU A 116 -5.98 34.00 24.62
N ARG A 117 -7.24 33.63 24.49
CA ARG A 117 -8.28 34.53 23.99
C ARG A 117 -8.47 35.75 24.92
N GLN A 118 -8.54 35.49 26.21
CA GLN A 118 -8.67 36.57 27.20
C GLN A 118 -7.45 37.51 27.18
N SER A 119 -6.24 36.94 27.10
CA SER A 119 -4.99 37.69 26.96
C SER A 119 -5.00 38.58 25.72
N TYR A 120 -5.38 38.00 24.58
CA TYR A 120 -5.49 38.71 23.30
C TYR A 120 -6.47 39.89 23.37
N GLU A 121 -7.67 39.71 23.95
CA GLU A 121 -8.68 40.75 24.11
C GLU A 121 -8.14 41.90 24.99
N LEU A 122 -7.43 41.56 26.06
CA LEU A 122 -6.84 42.55 26.98
C LEU A 122 -5.71 43.35 26.29
N GLN A 123 -4.82 42.69 25.60
CA GLN A 123 -3.74 43.33 24.84
C GLN A 123 -4.30 44.18 23.69
N GLN A 124 -5.33 43.72 23.00
CA GLN A 124 -6.00 44.51 21.96
C GLN A 124 -6.57 45.83 22.50
N MET A 125 -7.17 45.80 23.69
CA MET A 125 -7.64 47.03 24.36
C MET A 125 -6.49 47.97 24.70
N GLN A 126 -5.39 47.47 25.25
CA GLN A 126 -4.20 48.25 25.56
C GLN A 126 -3.58 48.89 24.31
N HIS A 127 -3.42 48.15 23.24
CA HIS A 127 -2.89 48.64 21.96
C HIS A 127 -3.81 49.71 21.35
N ARG A 128 -5.13 49.52 21.44
CA ARG A 128 -6.10 50.51 20.97
C ARG A 128 -5.94 51.82 21.75
N GLN A 129 -5.79 51.76 23.08
CA GLN A 129 -5.55 52.95 23.91
C GLN A 129 -4.26 53.66 23.50
N GLN A 130 -3.15 52.93 23.34
CA GLN A 130 -1.87 53.48 22.88
C GLN A 130 -1.99 54.16 21.52
N LEU A 131 -2.70 53.56 20.55
CA LEU A 131 -2.92 54.16 19.25
C LEU A 131 -3.72 55.51 19.34
N ILE A 132 -4.72 55.59 20.26
CA ILE A 132 -5.49 56.81 20.48
C ILE A 132 -4.58 57.90 21.09
N GLU A 133 -3.76 57.59 22.08
CA GLU A 133 -2.79 58.49 22.67
C GLU A 133 -1.77 59.00 21.65
N MET A 134 -1.25 58.12 20.81
CA MET A 134 -0.34 58.49 19.73
C MET A 134 -1.00 59.39 18.68
N GLN A 135 -2.28 59.17 18.37
CA GLN A 135 -3.03 60.04 17.47
C GLN A 135 -3.21 61.43 18.05
N GLN A 136 -3.53 61.53 19.35
CA GLN A 136 -3.62 62.81 20.08
C GLN A 136 -2.26 63.55 20.06
N ASN A 137 -1.17 62.83 20.40
CA ASN A 137 0.18 63.39 20.32
C ASN A 137 0.54 63.88 18.91
N SER A 138 0.20 63.13 17.87
CA SER A 138 0.44 63.55 16.49
C SER A 138 -0.30 64.85 16.12
N ILE A 139 -1.53 65.04 16.60
CA ILE A 139 -2.29 66.29 16.39
C ILE A 139 -1.62 67.45 17.13
N THR A 140 -1.17 67.21 18.39
CA THR A 140 -0.46 68.20 19.18
C THR A 140 0.85 68.64 18.52
N LEU A 141 1.69 67.67 18.10
CA LEU A 141 2.94 67.94 17.38
C LEU A 141 2.71 68.75 16.10
N ARG A 142 1.68 68.40 15.35
CA ARG A 142 1.32 69.14 14.12
C ARG A 142 0.89 70.60 14.43
N SER A 143 0.12 70.81 15.50
CA SER A 143 -0.27 72.14 15.95
C SER A 143 0.97 72.97 16.36
N GLN A 144 1.87 72.38 17.16
CA GLN A 144 3.12 73.01 17.56
C GLN A 144 4.03 73.35 16.37
N ALA A 145 4.13 72.45 15.38
CA ALA A 145 4.90 72.71 14.16
C ALA A 145 4.34 73.86 13.34
N LEU A 146 2.98 73.96 13.24
CA LEU A 146 2.33 75.10 12.59
C LEU A 146 2.60 76.42 13.33
N GLN A 147 2.51 76.44 14.65
CA GLN A 147 2.80 77.58 15.47
C GLN A 147 4.28 78.03 15.39
N ALA A 148 5.24 77.09 15.43
CA ALA A 148 6.66 77.38 15.25
C ALA A 148 6.98 77.97 13.87
N ASN A 149 6.36 77.45 12.80
CA ASN A 149 6.51 77.96 11.43
C ASN A 149 5.94 79.37 11.30
N PHE A 150 4.79 79.61 11.95
CA PHE A 150 4.18 80.96 11.96
C PHE A 150 5.08 82.01 12.75
N GLU A 151 5.66 81.62 13.90
CA GLU A 151 6.60 82.42 14.68
C GLU A 151 7.87 82.70 13.86
N LEU A 152 8.44 81.73 13.19
CA LEU A 152 9.60 81.92 12.29
C LEU A 152 9.29 82.97 11.19
N LYS A 153 8.11 82.88 10.57
CA LYS A 153 7.69 83.79 9.53
C LYS A 153 7.49 85.21 10.12
N LYS A 154 6.98 85.34 11.29
CA LYS A 154 6.80 86.65 12.00
C LYS A 154 8.17 87.25 12.29
N ILE A 155 9.10 86.53 12.91
CA ILE A 155 10.46 87.02 13.24
C ILE A 155 11.20 87.45 11.97
N SER A 156 11.08 86.69 10.86
CA SER A 156 11.64 87.05 9.55
C SER A 156 11.13 88.39 9.04
N LYS A 157 9.84 88.62 9.15
CA LYS A 157 9.22 89.89 8.70
C LYS A 157 9.62 91.06 9.60
N ASP A 158 9.67 90.85 10.89
CA ASP A 158 10.09 91.94 11.87
C ASP A 158 11.56 92.33 11.59
N PHE A 159 12.42 91.42 11.24
CA PHE A 159 13.82 91.66 10.82
C PHE A 159 13.88 92.38 9.47
N GLU A 160 13.13 91.94 8.43
CA GLU A 160 13.04 92.67 7.15
C GLU A 160 12.62 94.14 7.31
N LEU A 161 11.62 94.43 8.20
CA LEU A 161 11.19 95.75 8.52
C LEU A 161 12.32 96.57 9.21
N ALA A 162 13.03 95.96 10.15
CA ALA A 162 14.16 96.61 10.82
C ALA A 162 15.31 96.94 9.85
N GLU A 163 15.56 96.11 8.84
CA GLU A 163 16.56 96.36 7.77
C GLU A 163 16.12 97.54 6.90
N GLU A 164 14.84 97.59 6.49
CA GLU A 164 14.29 98.68 5.68
C GLU A 164 14.36 100.02 6.46
N GLU A 165 14.00 100.05 7.75
CA GLU A 165 14.05 101.23 8.61
C GLU A 165 15.49 101.75 8.82
N ALA A 166 16.47 100.82 8.85
CA ALA A 166 17.88 101.21 8.92
C ALA A 166 18.38 101.79 7.57
N ARG A 167 17.92 101.24 6.40
CA ARG A 167 18.20 101.79 5.05
C ARG A 167 17.64 103.22 4.89
N MET A 168 16.43 103.51 5.49
CA MET A 168 15.83 104.84 5.52
C MET A 168 16.44 105.82 6.54
N GLY A 169 17.41 105.38 7.33
CA GLY A 169 18.07 106.22 8.30
C GLY A 169 17.31 106.45 9.62
N VAL A 170 16.20 105.67 9.80
CA VAL A 170 15.33 105.73 11.00
C VAL A 170 15.94 104.97 12.18
N ARG A 171 16.69 103.89 11.90
CA ARG A 171 17.42 103.10 12.95
C ARG A 171 18.93 103.29 12.87
N SER A 172 19.62 103.30 13.99
CA SER A 172 21.08 103.35 14.05
C SER A 172 21.69 101.91 13.67
N LYS A 173 22.94 101.91 13.25
CA LYS A 173 23.66 100.61 12.92
C LYS A 173 23.74 99.70 14.13
N ALA A 174 23.96 100.26 15.35
CA ALA A 174 24.01 99.42 16.56
C ALA A 174 22.63 98.80 16.91
N GLN A 175 21.53 99.46 16.61
CA GLN A 175 20.16 98.93 16.78
C GLN A 175 19.82 97.87 15.77
N LEU A 176 20.39 97.98 14.54
CA LEU A 176 20.22 96.94 13.53
C LEU A 176 21.03 95.69 13.89
N GLU A 177 22.26 95.85 14.44
CA GLU A 177 23.08 94.72 14.85
C GLU A 177 22.42 93.91 15.98
N VAL A 178 21.85 94.61 17.01
CA VAL A 178 21.07 93.90 18.03
C VAL A 178 19.84 93.20 17.49
N ALA A 179 19.13 93.77 16.50
CA ALA A 179 17.97 93.15 15.88
C ALA A 179 18.41 91.93 15.00
N SER A 180 19.60 92.01 14.40
CA SER A 180 20.15 90.86 13.64
C SER A 180 20.51 89.71 14.57
N ASP A 181 21.17 89.99 15.67
CA ASP A 181 21.56 88.96 16.67
C ASP A 181 20.31 88.28 17.27
N GLU A 182 19.27 89.10 17.61
CA GLU A 182 18.00 88.57 18.13
C GLU A 182 17.25 87.71 17.06
N TYR A 183 17.27 88.15 15.82
CA TYR A 183 16.71 87.38 14.69
C TYR A 183 17.44 86.02 14.51
N GLU A 184 18.75 86.06 14.49
CA GLU A 184 19.54 84.86 14.26
C GLU A 184 19.39 83.82 15.39
N TYR A 185 19.40 84.32 16.66
CA TYR A 185 19.13 83.51 17.83
C TYR A 185 17.73 82.84 17.77
N ASN A 186 16.70 83.66 17.57
CA ASN A 186 15.33 83.10 17.50
C ASN A 186 15.10 82.21 16.34
N ARG A 187 15.69 82.46 15.15
CA ARG A 187 15.65 81.66 14.00
C ARG A 187 16.28 80.24 14.24
N ARG A 188 17.49 80.27 14.84
CA ARG A 188 18.15 79.00 15.19
C ARG A 188 17.32 78.16 16.17
N ARG A 189 16.82 78.85 17.21
CA ARG A 189 15.98 78.18 18.19
C ARG A 189 14.70 77.57 17.56
N THR A 190 14.04 78.28 16.68
CA THR A 190 12.80 77.84 16.05
C THR A 190 13.12 76.67 15.03
N LEU A 191 14.22 76.76 14.31
CA LEU A 191 14.63 75.64 13.42
C LEU A 191 14.93 74.37 14.21
N LEU A 192 15.66 74.46 15.33
CA LEU A 192 15.89 73.31 16.21
C LEU A 192 14.59 72.74 16.79
N ASN A 193 13.63 73.62 17.11
CA ASN A 193 12.31 73.16 17.57
C ASN A 193 11.54 72.40 16.44
N ILE A 194 11.56 72.92 15.20
CA ILE A 194 10.95 72.25 14.06
C ILE A 194 11.62 70.90 13.79
N GLU A 195 12.96 70.82 13.88
CA GLU A 195 13.70 69.56 13.74
C GLU A 195 13.28 68.53 14.80
N SER A 196 13.22 68.95 16.07
CA SER A 196 12.75 68.09 17.18
C SER A 196 11.33 67.58 16.96
N LEU A 197 10.38 68.46 16.53
CA LEU A 197 9.02 68.06 16.21
C LEU A 197 8.94 67.10 15.04
N HIS A 198 9.85 67.23 14.03
CA HIS A 198 9.95 66.31 12.93
C HIS A 198 10.42 64.93 13.39
N GLN A 199 11.49 64.88 14.24
CA GLN A 199 11.98 63.63 14.83
C GLN A 199 10.90 62.94 15.66
N ASP A 200 10.16 63.65 16.49
CA ASP A 200 9.05 63.14 17.29
C ASP A 200 7.93 62.57 16.40
N SER A 201 7.67 63.22 15.23
CA SER A 201 6.70 62.70 14.26
C SER A 201 7.17 61.38 13.62
N VAL A 202 8.45 61.28 13.28
CA VAL A 202 9.04 60.02 12.73
C VAL A 202 8.97 58.91 13.77
N LEU A 203 9.33 59.18 15.04
CA LEU A 203 9.22 58.23 16.14
C LEU A 203 7.80 57.74 16.35
N ASN A 204 6.80 58.62 16.23
CA ASN A 204 5.38 58.24 16.28
C ASN A 204 4.99 57.27 15.18
N VAL A 205 5.48 57.47 13.94
CA VAL A 205 5.23 56.53 12.83
C VAL A 205 5.84 55.19 13.12
N ILE A 206 7.10 55.13 13.59
CA ILE A 206 7.81 53.89 13.92
C ILE A 206 7.07 53.13 15.03
N ASN A 207 6.71 53.84 16.12
CA ASN A 207 5.99 53.26 17.24
C ASN A 207 4.63 52.67 16.80
N ARG A 208 3.92 53.39 15.91
CA ARG A 208 2.65 52.86 15.34
C ARG A 208 2.88 51.57 14.58
N GLN A 209 3.95 51.46 13.78
CA GLN A 209 4.29 50.23 13.04
C GLN A 209 4.64 49.09 14.02
N LEU A 210 5.40 49.37 15.08
CA LEU A 210 5.70 48.37 16.11
C LEU A 210 4.44 47.81 16.77
N ILE A 211 3.49 48.67 17.15
CA ILE A 211 2.21 48.26 17.75
C ILE A 211 1.42 47.40 16.73
N GLN A 212 1.38 47.77 15.47
CA GLN A 212 0.71 46.97 14.44
C GLN A 212 1.34 45.58 14.25
N GLN A 213 2.68 45.52 14.24
CA GLN A 213 3.38 44.22 14.19
C GLN A 213 3.08 43.38 15.42
N GLN A 214 3.06 43.97 16.60
CA GLN A 214 2.76 43.26 17.83
C GLN A 214 1.31 42.72 17.87
N MET A 215 0.35 43.51 17.39
CA MET A 215 -1.04 43.06 17.21
C MET A 215 -1.14 41.90 16.25
N ALA A 216 -0.37 41.89 15.14
CA ALA A 216 -0.34 40.78 14.17
C ALA A 216 0.23 39.50 14.80
N ILE A 217 1.28 39.60 15.60
CA ILE A 217 1.86 38.44 16.32
C ILE A 217 0.84 37.85 17.30
N GLU A 218 0.15 38.69 18.08
CA GLU A 218 -0.86 38.21 19.04
C GLU A 218 -2.07 37.55 18.31
N ALA A 219 -2.50 38.13 17.20
CA ALA A 219 -3.54 37.52 16.36
C ALA A 219 -3.14 36.14 15.83
N GLN A 220 -1.86 35.99 15.42
CA GLN A 220 -1.32 34.71 14.97
C GLN A 220 -1.26 33.66 16.09
N LYS A 221 -0.93 34.07 17.34
CA LYS A 221 -0.98 33.15 18.50
C LYS A 221 -2.40 32.66 18.76
N LEU A 222 -3.38 33.56 18.75
CA LEU A 222 -4.79 33.17 18.90
C LEU A 222 -5.27 32.24 17.80
N GLU A 223 -4.87 32.49 16.54
CA GLU A 223 -5.18 31.62 15.41
C GLU A 223 -4.59 30.21 15.59
N ASN A 224 -3.33 30.12 16.04
CA ASN A 224 -2.68 28.84 16.33
C ASN A 224 -3.39 28.10 17.46
N SER A 225 -3.83 28.80 18.51
CA SER A 225 -4.61 28.21 19.59
C SER A 225 -5.97 27.67 19.09
N ASN A 226 -6.66 28.40 18.21
CA ASN A 226 -7.88 27.92 17.58
C ASN A 226 -7.63 26.69 16.71
N LYS A 227 -6.53 26.63 15.93
CA LYS A 227 -6.15 25.45 15.14
C LYS A 227 -5.92 24.22 16.01
N ARG A 228 -5.35 24.39 17.21
CA ARG A 228 -5.19 23.28 18.17
C ARG A 228 -6.54 22.77 18.68
N ARG A 229 -7.48 23.67 18.99
CA ARG A 229 -8.85 23.27 19.34
C ARG A 229 -9.53 22.51 18.20
N ASP A 230 -9.44 23.03 16.96
CA ASP A 230 -10.06 22.40 15.79
C ASP A 230 -9.42 21.04 15.48
N ALA A 231 -8.15 20.84 15.87
CA ALA A 231 -7.43 19.58 15.74
C ALA A 231 -7.91 18.48 16.71
N LEU A 232 -8.74 18.82 17.72
CA LEU A 232 -9.45 17.83 18.55
C LEU A 232 -10.55 17.11 17.77
N VAL A 233 -10.99 17.65 16.65
CA VAL A 233 -11.88 16.97 15.72
C VAL A 233 -11.03 16.30 14.63
N VAL A 234 -10.97 14.97 14.67
CA VAL A 234 -10.21 14.20 13.69
C VAL A 234 -11.07 14.01 12.44
N LEU A 235 -10.60 14.58 11.33
CA LEU A 235 -11.30 14.58 10.05
C LEU A 235 -10.65 13.61 9.04
N ALA A 236 -11.46 13.12 8.10
CA ALA A 236 -10.99 12.32 6.97
C ALA A 236 -10.12 13.18 6.04
N PRO A 237 -8.84 12.80 5.79
CA PRO A 237 -7.94 13.56 4.92
C PRO A 237 -8.26 13.43 3.43
N THR A 238 -8.97 12.36 3.04
CA THR A 238 -9.32 12.02 1.66
C THR A 238 -10.63 11.24 1.61
N ASP A 239 -11.22 11.17 0.41
CA ASP A 239 -12.35 10.28 0.14
C ASP A 239 -11.88 8.82 0.18
N GLY A 240 -12.67 7.94 0.80
CA GLY A 240 -12.31 6.53 0.89
C GLY A 240 -13.10 5.75 1.93
N GLN A 241 -12.74 4.50 2.11
CA GLN A 241 -13.32 3.62 3.11
C GLN A 241 -12.43 3.56 4.34
N ILE A 242 -13.00 3.84 5.53
CA ILE A 242 -12.24 3.71 6.78
C ILE A 242 -12.08 2.25 7.17
N GLY A 243 -10.84 1.88 7.52
CA GLY A 243 -10.49 0.59 8.10
C GLY A 243 -9.59 0.77 9.31
N ASN A 244 -9.46 -0.28 10.12
CA ASN A 244 -8.58 -0.32 11.29
C ASN A 244 -8.76 0.88 12.25
N LEU A 245 -10.01 1.30 12.50
CA LEU A 245 -10.30 2.32 13.51
C LEU A 245 -10.00 1.74 14.90
N ASN A 246 -8.89 2.19 15.50
CA ASN A 246 -8.35 1.67 16.77
C ASN A 246 -8.76 2.55 17.98
N ALA A 247 -9.81 3.34 17.84
CA ALA A 247 -10.29 4.22 18.89
C ALA A 247 -11.44 3.57 19.66
N THR A 248 -11.43 3.75 20.98
CA THR A 248 -12.51 3.34 21.90
C THR A 248 -12.96 4.56 22.70
N ILE A 249 -14.27 4.75 22.89
CA ILE A 249 -14.79 5.85 23.70
C ILE A 249 -14.21 5.77 25.12
N GLY A 250 -13.69 6.90 25.62
CA GLY A 250 -13.03 7.00 26.91
C GLY A 250 -11.53 6.64 26.88
N ALA A 251 -10.98 6.11 25.77
CA ALA A 251 -9.55 5.88 25.65
C ALA A 251 -8.78 7.19 25.46
N GLN A 252 -7.55 7.24 25.97
CA GLN A 252 -6.65 8.36 25.76
C GLN A 252 -5.83 8.14 24.49
N VAL A 253 -5.80 9.16 23.64
CA VAL A 253 -5.04 9.21 22.39
C VAL A 253 -3.98 10.29 22.51
N SER A 254 -2.75 9.98 22.13
CA SER A 254 -1.62 10.92 22.14
C SER A 254 -1.56 11.71 20.83
N ALA A 255 -0.94 12.90 20.86
CA ALA A 255 -0.67 13.63 19.62
C ALA A 255 0.27 12.83 18.71
N GLY A 256 -0.09 12.71 17.42
CA GLY A 256 0.63 11.91 16.43
C GLY A 256 0.22 10.43 16.39
N GLU A 257 -0.59 9.96 17.32
CA GLU A 257 -1.04 8.55 17.36
C GLU A 257 -1.99 8.24 16.20
N GLN A 258 -1.81 7.06 15.62
CA GLN A 258 -2.67 6.59 14.54
C GLN A 258 -4.00 6.09 15.11
N VAL A 259 -5.09 6.72 14.69
CA VAL A 259 -6.46 6.36 15.10
C VAL A 259 -7.20 5.51 14.07
N GLY A 260 -6.72 5.49 12.85
CA GLY A 260 -7.33 4.69 11.78
C GLY A 260 -6.55 4.77 10.47
N GLU A 261 -7.11 4.14 9.44
CA GLU A 261 -6.59 4.14 8.09
C GLU A 261 -7.72 4.27 7.08
N ILE A 262 -7.57 5.13 6.07
CA ILE A 262 -8.54 5.29 4.98
C ILE A 262 -7.95 4.71 3.71
N GLY A 263 -8.62 3.70 3.16
CA GLY A 263 -8.33 3.12 1.86
C GLY A 263 -9.00 3.92 0.75
N VAL A 264 -8.22 4.42 -0.19
CA VAL A 264 -8.73 5.16 -1.35
C VAL A 264 -9.36 4.18 -2.33
N LEU A 265 -10.63 4.40 -2.70
CA LEU A 265 -11.42 3.46 -3.51
C LEU A 265 -11.23 3.64 -5.03
N THR A 266 -10.25 4.41 -5.47
CA THR A 266 -10.00 4.65 -6.91
C THR A 266 -9.25 3.52 -7.59
N ASP A 267 -8.45 2.76 -6.84
CA ASP A 267 -7.65 1.64 -7.35
C ASP A 267 -7.48 0.55 -6.29
N TYR A 268 -7.44 -0.69 -6.75
CA TYR A 268 -7.32 -1.88 -5.90
C TYR A 268 -6.11 -2.70 -6.26
N LYS A 269 -5.48 -3.29 -5.26
CA LYS A 269 -4.48 -4.33 -5.39
C LYS A 269 -4.98 -5.63 -4.76
N VAL A 270 -4.52 -6.75 -5.28
CA VAL A 270 -4.78 -8.05 -4.69
C VAL A 270 -3.47 -8.59 -4.14
N THR A 271 -3.47 -8.95 -2.86
CA THR A 271 -2.30 -9.57 -2.23
C THR A 271 -2.55 -11.06 -2.07
N ALA A 272 -1.63 -11.90 -2.54
CA ALA A 272 -1.68 -13.34 -2.39
C ALA A 272 -0.40 -13.85 -1.73
N ARG A 273 -0.51 -14.99 -1.03
CA ARG A 273 0.64 -15.70 -0.47
C ARG A 273 0.89 -16.98 -1.24
N LEU A 274 2.13 -17.17 -1.67
CA LEU A 274 2.60 -18.33 -2.41
C LEU A 274 3.63 -19.11 -1.60
N ASN A 275 3.68 -20.44 -1.84
CA ASN A 275 4.72 -21.27 -1.26
C ASN A 275 6.10 -20.86 -1.81
N GLU A 276 7.15 -20.91 -0.95
CA GLU A 276 8.53 -20.55 -1.29
C GLU A 276 9.08 -21.29 -2.52
N TYR A 277 8.56 -22.49 -2.81
CA TYR A 277 8.94 -23.26 -4.00
C TYR A 277 8.83 -22.47 -5.31
N TYR A 278 7.95 -21.48 -5.37
CA TYR A 278 7.69 -20.69 -6.58
C TYR A 278 8.47 -19.37 -6.63
N ILE A 279 9.29 -19.04 -5.63
CA ILE A 279 9.92 -17.71 -5.48
C ILE A 279 10.79 -17.34 -6.69
N ASP A 280 11.56 -18.29 -7.22
CA ASP A 280 12.45 -18.06 -8.38
C ASP A 280 11.68 -17.97 -9.72
N ARG A 281 10.42 -18.41 -9.73
CA ARG A 281 9.59 -18.49 -10.93
C ARG A 281 8.59 -17.35 -11.05
N ILE A 282 8.30 -16.65 -9.94
CA ILE A 282 7.38 -15.51 -9.92
C ILE A 282 8.17 -14.23 -10.18
N GLN A 283 7.90 -13.62 -11.33
CA GLN A 283 8.50 -12.36 -11.73
C GLN A 283 7.43 -11.28 -11.90
N THR A 284 7.84 -10.02 -11.75
CA THR A 284 6.97 -8.87 -12.04
C THR A 284 6.57 -8.88 -13.52
N GLY A 285 5.31 -8.59 -13.80
CA GLY A 285 4.73 -8.61 -15.14
C GLY A 285 4.13 -9.96 -15.56
N LEU A 286 4.18 -11.01 -14.71
CA LEU A 286 3.47 -12.25 -15.00
C LEU A 286 1.96 -12.02 -15.03
N PRO A 287 1.27 -12.52 -16.07
CA PRO A 287 -0.18 -12.41 -16.16
C PRO A 287 -0.85 -13.31 -15.10
N ALA A 288 -1.96 -12.83 -14.60
CA ALA A 288 -2.81 -13.56 -13.69
C ALA A 288 -4.28 -13.28 -14.01
N THR A 289 -5.13 -14.25 -13.76
CA THR A 289 -6.58 -14.12 -13.93
C THR A 289 -7.28 -14.30 -12.61
N ALA A 290 -8.06 -13.30 -12.18
CA ALA A 290 -8.97 -13.45 -11.05
C ALA A 290 -10.34 -13.95 -11.51
N ILE A 291 -10.91 -14.88 -10.78
CA ILE A 291 -12.24 -15.44 -11.08
C ILE A 291 -13.19 -15.02 -9.94
N LEU A 292 -14.22 -14.24 -10.30
CA LEU A 292 -15.25 -13.79 -9.38
C LEU A 292 -16.63 -13.97 -9.99
N LYS A 293 -17.50 -14.74 -9.36
CA LYS A 293 -18.88 -15.00 -9.83
C LYS A 293 -18.96 -15.45 -11.29
N GLY A 294 -17.95 -16.21 -11.78
CA GLY A 294 -17.89 -16.68 -13.17
C GLY A 294 -17.29 -15.69 -14.17
N HIS A 295 -17.00 -14.47 -13.77
CA HIS A 295 -16.31 -13.49 -14.60
C HIS A 295 -14.80 -13.56 -14.40
N LYS A 296 -14.03 -13.39 -15.47
CA LYS A 296 -12.57 -13.39 -15.47
C LYS A 296 -12.06 -11.95 -15.56
N TYR A 297 -11.17 -11.59 -14.66
CA TYR A 297 -10.53 -10.29 -14.59
C TYR A 297 -9.02 -10.43 -14.73
N ALA A 298 -8.44 -9.70 -15.69
CA ALA A 298 -7.01 -9.72 -15.93
C ALA A 298 -6.27 -8.93 -14.84
N PHE A 299 -5.20 -9.52 -14.32
CA PHE A 299 -4.24 -8.93 -13.40
C PHE A 299 -2.82 -9.20 -13.87
N GLU A 300 -1.88 -8.48 -13.31
CA GLU A 300 -0.45 -8.74 -13.47
C GLU A 300 0.25 -8.66 -12.12
N VAL A 301 1.30 -9.44 -11.94
CA VAL A 301 2.15 -9.36 -10.76
C VAL A 301 2.91 -8.04 -10.80
N SER A 302 2.56 -7.12 -9.91
CA SER A 302 3.19 -5.79 -9.83
C SER A 302 4.40 -5.75 -8.91
N HIS A 303 4.37 -6.56 -7.85
CA HIS A 303 5.46 -6.62 -6.86
C HIS A 303 5.55 -8.00 -6.21
N THR A 304 6.77 -8.44 -5.95
CA THR A 304 7.06 -9.66 -5.20
C THR A 304 7.89 -9.31 -3.97
N THR A 305 7.42 -9.68 -2.79
CA THR A 305 8.18 -9.48 -1.55
C THR A 305 9.20 -10.59 -1.41
N PRO A 306 10.51 -10.31 -1.43
CA PRO A 306 11.53 -11.37 -1.41
C PRO A 306 11.68 -12.05 -0.05
N GLN A 307 10.99 -11.56 0.98
CA GLN A 307 11.07 -12.11 2.34
C GLN A 307 10.12 -13.29 2.49
N VAL A 308 10.68 -14.47 2.76
CA VAL A 308 9.92 -15.68 3.08
C VAL A 308 9.58 -15.69 4.56
N GLN A 309 8.31 -15.90 4.90
CA GLN A 309 7.80 -16.11 6.24
C GLN A 309 6.89 -17.34 6.23
N ASP A 310 7.07 -18.27 7.18
CA ASP A 310 6.27 -19.50 7.28
C ASP A 310 6.18 -20.26 5.96
N HIS A 311 7.33 -20.51 5.29
CA HIS A 311 7.44 -21.18 3.99
C HIS A 311 6.59 -20.53 2.88
N SER A 312 6.27 -19.25 3.01
CA SER A 312 5.50 -18.51 2.03
C SER A 312 6.04 -17.10 1.83
N PHE A 313 5.79 -16.53 0.66
CA PHE A 313 6.09 -15.14 0.32
C PHE A 313 4.85 -14.44 -0.24
N ALA A 314 4.81 -13.13 -0.09
CA ALA A 314 3.70 -12.32 -0.56
C ALA A 314 3.97 -11.74 -1.95
N ILE A 315 2.93 -11.71 -2.78
CA ILE A 315 2.92 -11.01 -4.05
C ILE A 315 1.77 -10.02 -4.08
N GLU A 316 1.98 -8.93 -4.80
CA GLU A 316 0.94 -7.94 -5.09
C GLU A 316 0.61 -8.00 -6.59
N LEU A 317 -0.66 -8.06 -6.88
CA LEU A 317 -1.19 -8.01 -8.24
C LEU A 317 -1.99 -6.74 -8.42
N ARG A 318 -1.87 -6.12 -9.60
CA ARG A 318 -2.64 -4.95 -10.02
C ARG A 318 -3.29 -5.20 -11.36
N ARG A 319 -4.29 -4.42 -11.69
CA ARG A 319 -4.82 -4.41 -13.06
C ARG A 319 -3.76 -3.86 -14.02
N PRO A 320 -3.60 -4.45 -15.21
CA PRO A 320 -2.70 -3.90 -16.21
C PRO A 320 -3.17 -2.49 -16.61
N LEU A 321 -2.22 -1.57 -16.76
CA LEU A 321 -2.45 -0.15 -17.13
C LEU A 321 -2.97 0.04 -18.58
N SER A 322 -3.50 -0.97 -19.21
CA SER A 322 -4.07 -0.88 -20.56
C SER A 322 -5.39 -0.12 -20.56
N PRO A 323 -5.72 0.68 -21.61
CA PRO A 323 -6.85 1.61 -21.63
C PRO A 323 -8.19 0.89 -21.78
N MET A 324 -8.52 0.01 -20.86
CA MET A 324 -9.79 -0.68 -20.90
C MET A 324 -10.58 -0.41 -19.62
N ARG A 325 -11.57 0.43 -19.77
CA ARG A 325 -12.65 0.83 -18.87
C ARG A 325 -12.20 1.40 -17.52
N PRO A 326 -12.60 2.63 -17.19
CA PRO A 326 -12.65 3.06 -15.80
C PRO A 326 -13.42 1.98 -15.04
N ILE A 327 -13.04 1.76 -13.77
CA ILE A 327 -13.77 0.89 -12.85
C ILE A 327 -15.20 1.36 -12.88
N GLY A 328 -16.02 0.73 -13.73
CA GLY A 328 -17.44 1.07 -13.88
C GLY A 328 -18.17 0.64 -12.63
N GLU A 329 -19.24 1.31 -12.34
CA GLU A 329 -20.15 1.14 -11.20
C GLU A 329 -20.64 -0.31 -10.97
N GLU A 330 -20.34 -1.25 -11.85
CA GLU A 330 -20.76 -2.67 -11.77
C GLU A 330 -19.79 -3.57 -10.97
N GLU A 331 -18.60 -3.12 -10.61
CA GLU A 331 -17.63 -3.92 -9.86
C GLU A 331 -17.48 -3.43 -8.42
N ASN A 332 -18.46 -3.72 -7.59
CA ASN A 332 -18.39 -3.49 -6.14
C ASN A 332 -17.38 -4.45 -5.49
N TRP A 333 -16.10 -4.20 -5.71
CA TRP A 333 -15.03 -4.86 -5.00
C TRP A 333 -15.02 -4.39 -3.56
N ARG A 334 -15.03 -5.34 -2.65
CA ARG A 334 -14.99 -5.01 -1.22
C ARG A 334 -13.58 -5.24 -0.70
N ILE A 335 -13.08 -4.30 0.07
CA ILE A 335 -11.83 -4.47 0.81
C ILE A 335 -11.97 -5.70 1.72
N GLY A 336 -10.94 -6.56 1.73
CA GLY A 336 -10.97 -7.84 2.45
C GLY A 336 -11.64 -8.99 1.69
N GLN A 337 -12.18 -8.76 0.48
CA GLN A 337 -12.78 -9.81 -0.33
C GLN A 337 -11.70 -10.77 -0.84
N THR A 338 -11.98 -12.08 -0.73
CA THR A 338 -11.10 -13.12 -1.26
C THR A 338 -11.46 -13.43 -2.71
N LEU A 339 -10.42 -13.49 -3.58
CA LEU A 339 -10.51 -13.84 -4.99
C LEU A 339 -9.68 -15.09 -5.26
N ARG A 340 -10.19 -15.98 -6.09
CA ARG A 340 -9.38 -17.07 -6.66
C ARG A 340 -8.58 -16.53 -7.84
N LEU A 341 -7.26 -16.67 -7.76
CA LEU A 341 -6.31 -16.19 -8.74
C LEU A 341 -5.66 -17.39 -9.44
N GLN A 342 -5.52 -17.30 -10.75
CA GLN A 342 -4.71 -18.19 -11.57
C GLN A 342 -3.53 -17.39 -12.09
N ILE A 343 -2.33 -17.69 -11.59
CA ILE A 343 -1.09 -17.02 -11.98
C ILE A 343 -0.41 -17.87 -13.05
N GLU A 344 -0.21 -17.32 -14.23
CA GLU A 344 0.39 -18.00 -15.36
C GLU A 344 1.92 -17.99 -15.24
N LEU A 345 2.54 -19.16 -15.24
CA LEU A 345 4.01 -19.32 -15.11
C LEU A 345 4.73 -19.37 -16.45
N GLY A 346 4.01 -19.30 -17.55
CA GLY A 346 4.59 -19.37 -18.89
C GLY A 346 3.55 -19.09 -19.96
N LYS A 347 3.96 -19.25 -21.23
CA LYS A 347 3.04 -19.17 -22.36
C LYS A 347 2.43 -20.55 -22.64
N PRO A 348 1.22 -20.64 -23.22
CA PRO A 348 0.66 -21.90 -23.67
C PRO A 348 1.60 -22.57 -24.66
N GLU A 349 1.91 -23.86 -24.44
CA GLU A 349 2.73 -24.68 -25.33
C GLU A 349 1.98 -25.95 -25.71
N ARG A 350 2.07 -26.36 -26.97
CA ARG A 350 1.52 -27.64 -27.37
C ARG A 350 2.33 -28.78 -26.77
N ARG A 351 1.69 -29.58 -25.93
CA ARG A 351 2.30 -30.71 -25.22
C ARG A 351 1.34 -31.89 -25.16
N LEU A 352 1.91 -33.07 -24.90
CA LEU A 352 1.11 -34.23 -24.53
C LEU A 352 0.59 -34.07 -23.12
N ILE A 353 -0.71 -34.16 -22.96
CA ILE A 353 -1.39 -33.94 -21.66
C ILE A 353 -2.27 -35.14 -21.32
N ILE A 354 -2.39 -35.36 -19.99
CA ILE A 354 -3.35 -36.31 -19.41
C ILE A 354 -4.09 -35.61 -18.25
N PRO A 355 -5.37 -35.92 -18.04
CA PRO A 355 -6.13 -35.42 -16.90
C PRO A 355 -5.52 -35.88 -15.59
N ARG A 356 -5.71 -35.09 -14.54
CA ARG A 356 -5.32 -35.49 -13.17
C ARG A 356 -6.16 -36.64 -12.69
N GLY A 357 -5.54 -37.52 -11.91
CA GLY A 357 -6.19 -38.69 -11.31
C GLY A 357 -5.40 -39.22 -10.13
N ASN A 358 -5.96 -40.24 -9.45
CA ASN A 358 -5.31 -40.80 -8.26
C ASN A 358 -4.05 -41.63 -8.56
N PHE A 359 -3.77 -41.92 -9.86
CA PHE A 359 -2.55 -42.60 -10.27
C PHE A 359 -1.30 -41.90 -9.73
N TYR A 360 -1.27 -40.57 -9.74
CA TYR A 360 -0.12 -39.79 -9.28
C TYR A 360 0.21 -40.04 -7.80
N THR A 361 -0.81 -40.04 -6.94
CA THR A 361 -0.66 -40.26 -5.50
C THR A 361 -0.16 -41.69 -5.22
N GLN A 362 -0.63 -42.68 -5.95
CA GLN A 362 -0.33 -44.10 -5.72
C GLN A 362 0.98 -44.55 -6.36
N THR A 363 1.36 -43.94 -7.49
CA THR A 363 2.56 -44.34 -8.24
C THR A 363 3.70 -43.36 -8.18
N SER A 364 3.51 -42.22 -7.47
CA SER A 364 4.41 -41.06 -7.51
C SER A 364 4.71 -40.56 -8.94
N GLY A 365 3.76 -40.79 -9.85
CA GLY A 365 3.89 -40.40 -11.26
C GLY A 365 4.91 -41.19 -12.07
N GLN A 366 5.40 -42.34 -11.58
CA GLN A 366 6.44 -43.12 -12.23
C GLN A 366 5.89 -44.09 -13.30
N TRP A 367 4.64 -44.50 -13.19
CA TRP A 367 4.01 -45.41 -14.14
C TRP A 367 2.49 -45.24 -14.16
N VAL A 368 1.89 -45.66 -15.26
CA VAL A 368 0.42 -45.73 -15.44
C VAL A 368 0.02 -47.07 -16.06
N MET A 369 -1.27 -47.40 -15.92
CA MET A 369 -1.86 -48.55 -16.63
C MET A 369 -2.32 -48.11 -18.00
N LYS A 370 -1.56 -48.50 -19.06
CA LYS A 370 -1.91 -48.25 -20.46
C LYS A 370 -2.86 -49.34 -20.94
N VAL A 371 -4.00 -48.94 -21.43
CA VAL A 371 -5.05 -49.84 -21.99
C VAL A 371 -4.62 -50.36 -23.33
N ASP A 372 -4.85 -51.65 -23.61
CA ASP A 372 -4.58 -52.26 -24.89
C ASP A 372 -5.56 -51.78 -25.97
N GLU A 373 -5.22 -52.08 -27.26
CA GLU A 373 -6.06 -51.68 -28.40
C GLU A 373 -7.47 -52.31 -28.36
N LYS A 374 -7.63 -53.50 -27.74
CA LYS A 374 -8.90 -54.21 -27.61
C LYS A 374 -9.77 -53.64 -26.47
N GLY A 375 -9.19 -52.89 -25.59
CA GLY A 375 -9.91 -52.27 -24.49
C GLY A 375 -10.28 -53.18 -23.31
N HIS A 376 -9.73 -54.39 -23.24
CA HIS A 376 -10.06 -55.38 -22.22
C HIS A 376 -8.93 -55.69 -21.25
N SER A 377 -7.77 -55.07 -21.43
CA SER A 377 -6.64 -55.18 -20.52
C SER A 377 -5.85 -53.89 -20.47
N ALA A 378 -5.15 -53.66 -19.35
CA ALA A 378 -4.20 -52.60 -19.20
C ALA A 378 -2.89 -53.10 -18.63
N ARG A 379 -1.78 -52.57 -19.13
CA ARG A 379 -0.43 -52.93 -18.70
C ARG A 379 0.28 -51.79 -18.04
N ARG A 380 1.01 -52.09 -17.01
CA ARG A 380 1.89 -51.13 -16.30
C ARG A 380 2.96 -50.63 -17.27
N THR A 381 2.93 -49.31 -17.54
CA THR A 381 3.84 -48.63 -18.46
C THR A 381 4.55 -47.52 -17.71
N PRO A 382 5.90 -47.49 -17.69
CA PRO A 382 6.66 -46.42 -17.07
C PRO A 382 6.45 -45.11 -17.83
N ILE A 383 6.29 -44.02 -17.12
CA ILE A 383 6.13 -42.69 -17.69
C ILE A 383 7.05 -41.69 -16.98
N LYS A 384 7.32 -40.60 -17.66
CA LYS A 384 7.97 -39.43 -17.06
C LYS A 384 7.03 -38.24 -17.23
N LEU A 385 6.56 -37.72 -16.10
CA LEU A 385 5.75 -36.50 -16.07
C LEU A 385 6.66 -35.27 -16.04
N GLY A 386 6.18 -34.20 -16.64
CA GLY A 386 6.79 -32.87 -16.60
C GLY A 386 6.05 -31.92 -15.66
N ARG A 387 5.69 -30.77 -16.19
CA ARG A 387 4.94 -29.72 -15.47
C ARG A 387 3.50 -30.17 -15.22
N GLN A 388 2.85 -29.51 -14.27
CA GLN A 388 1.46 -29.78 -13.92
C GLN A 388 0.67 -28.49 -13.71
N ASN A 389 -0.62 -28.54 -13.96
CA ASN A 389 -1.57 -27.51 -13.56
C ASN A 389 -2.73 -28.14 -12.77
N ALA A 390 -3.79 -27.40 -12.48
CA ALA A 390 -4.92 -27.92 -11.69
C ALA A 390 -5.69 -29.05 -12.40
N GLU A 391 -5.63 -29.15 -13.72
CA GLU A 391 -6.43 -30.08 -14.54
C GLU A 391 -5.63 -31.21 -15.18
N HIS A 392 -4.36 -30.95 -15.57
CA HIS A 392 -3.56 -31.84 -16.38
C HIS A 392 -2.12 -32.00 -15.89
N TYR A 393 -1.52 -33.13 -16.26
CA TYR A 393 -0.08 -33.37 -16.22
C TYR A 393 0.49 -33.37 -17.65
N GLU A 394 1.66 -32.75 -17.83
CA GLU A 394 2.47 -32.86 -19.04
C GLU A 394 3.18 -34.20 -19.05
N ILE A 395 3.17 -34.88 -20.23
CA ILE A 395 3.94 -36.11 -20.44
C ILE A 395 5.21 -35.78 -21.22
N VAL A 396 6.35 -36.11 -20.61
CA VAL A 396 7.67 -35.97 -21.24
C VAL A 396 8.04 -37.20 -22.06
N SER A 397 7.72 -38.42 -21.56
CA SER A 397 7.98 -39.65 -22.24
C SER A 397 7.16 -40.83 -21.69
N GLY A 398 7.03 -41.89 -22.45
CA GLY A 398 6.38 -43.15 -22.07
C GLY A 398 5.00 -43.39 -22.69
N LEU A 399 4.36 -42.38 -23.26
CA LEU A 399 3.06 -42.49 -23.93
C LEU A 399 3.07 -41.71 -25.26
N ASN A 400 2.19 -42.15 -26.16
CA ASN A 400 1.96 -41.51 -27.46
C ASN A 400 0.58 -40.88 -27.54
N PRO A 401 0.37 -39.91 -28.46
CA PRO A 401 -0.95 -39.36 -28.72
C PRO A 401 -1.96 -40.46 -29.06
N GLY A 402 -3.14 -40.43 -28.47
CA GLY A 402 -4.19 -41.43 -28.68
C GLY A 402 -4.11 -42.64 -27.72
N ASP A 403 -3.03 -42.81 -26.97
CA ASP A 403 -2.97 -43.87 -25.97
C ASP A 403 -4.08 -43.68 -24.92
N ARG A 404 -4.68 -44.79 -24.51
CA ARG A 404 -5.70 -44.81 -23.46
C ARG A 404 -5.05 -45.28 -22.15
N ILE A 405 -5.31 -44.59 -21.05
CA ILE A 405 -4.74 -44.92 -19.74
C ILE A 405 -5.84 -44.90 -18.67
N LEU A 406 -5.61 -45.64 -17.60
CA LEU A 406 -6.43 -45.55 -16.41
C LEU A 406 -5.92 -44.37 -15.56
N ILE A 407 -6.82 -43.49 -15.14
CA ILE A 407 -6.47 -42.34 -14.28
C ILE A 407 -6.84 -42.55 -12.80
N ASN A 408 -7.80 -43.45 -12.54
CA ASN A 408 -8.29 -43.76 -11.19
C ASN A 408 -8.33 -45.27 -10.94
N GLY A 409 -8.59 -45.71 -9.71
CA GLY A 409 -8.71 -47.12 -9.32
C GLY A 409 -7.42 -47.76 -8.84
N TYR A 410 -6.33 -47.01 -8.75
CA TYR A 410 -5.00 -47.52 -8.40
C TYR A 410 -4.90 -48.09 -6.97
N GLU A 411 -5.81 -47.71 -6.08
CA GLU A 411 -5.90 -48.26 -4.72
C GLU A 411 -6.13 -49.79 -4.71
N THR A 412 -6.83 -50.30 -5.76
CA THR A 412 -7.17 -51.71 -5.87
C THR A 412 -6.18 -52.52 -6.70
N PHE A 413 -5.28 -51.87 -7.44
CA PHE A 413 -4.39 -52.54 -8.38
C PHE A 413 -3.17 -53.20 -7.71
N GLY A 414 -2.76 -52.73 -6.55
CA GLY A 414 -1.62 -53.27 -5.82
C GLY A 414 -0.36 -53.39 -6.72
N ASP A 415 0.28 -54.57 -6.68
CA ASP A 415 1.47 -54.87 -7.48
C ASP A 415 1.17 -55.53 -8.85
N ALA A 416 -0.06 -55.44 -9.35
CA ALA A 416 -0.41 -56.03 -10.60
C ALA A 416 0.32 -55.37 -11.79
N GLU A 417 0.88 -56.17 -12.68
CA GLU A 417 1.51 -55.73 -13.93
C GLU A 417 0.52 -55.64 -15.07
N ILE A 418 -0.51 -56.48 -15.05
CA ILE A 418 -1.58 -56.51 -16.05
C ILE A 418 -2.94 -56.57 -15.33
N ILE A 419 -3.84 -55.70 -15.75
CA ILE A 419 -5.23 -55.69 -15.29
C ILE A 419 -6.11 -56.14 -16.46
N LYS A 420 -7.13 -56.99 -16.18
CA LYS A 420 -8.12 -57.47 -17.13
C LYS A 420 -9.54 -57.24 -16.63
N TRP A 421 -10.44 -56.83 -17.47
CA TRP A 421 -11.86 -56.61 -17.18
C TRP A 421 -12.78 -57.08 -18.28
#